data_b2015caf559de5a4e16196ceebc2ec7c
#
_entry.id   b2015caf559de5a4e16196ceebc2ec7c
#
_cell.length_a   1.000
_cell.length_b   1.000
_cell.length_c   1.000
_cell.angle_alpha   90.00
_cell.angle_beta   90.00
_cell.angle_gamma   90.00
#
_symmetry.space_group_name_H-M   'P 1'
#
loop_
_entity.id
_entity.type
_entity.pdbx_description
1 polymer ?
#
loop_
_entity_poly.entity_id
_entity_poly.type
_entity_poly.pdbx_seq_one_letter_code
_entity_poly.pdbx_strand_id
1 'polypeptide(L)' 'MFRINEAISRAAANGKKVFKRDLAKQMWPDSTEQAQQVNMTALCRGKKQKVAPEWVEIICKECECSADYLFGLSEE' A
#
# COMPACT_ATOMS: atom_id res chain seq x y z
N MET A 1 -4.60 -1.08 -12.24
CA MET A 1 -3.81 -1.93 -11.35
C MET A 1 -3.26 -1.11 -10.20
N PHE A 2 -3.37 -1.62 -8.99
CA PHE A 2 -2.92 -0.88 -7.81
C PHE A 2 -1.41 -1.06 -7.62
N ARG A 3 -0.66 0.04 -7.64
CA ARG A 3 0.81 0.01 -7.68
C ARG A 3 1.48 0.06 -6.31
N ILE A 4 1.02 -0.75 -5.36
CA ILE A 4 1.57 -0.72 -4.02
C ILE A 4 3.03 -1.20 -3.97
N ASN A 5 3.36 -2.27 -4.73
CA ASN A 5 4.72 -2.77 -4.78
C ASN A 5 5.69 -1.75 -5.38
N GLU A 6 5.26 -1.10 -6.46
CA GLU A 6 6.07 -0.07 -7.12
C GLU A 6 6.27 1.14 -6.22
N ALA A 7 5.24 1.52 -5.47
CA ALA A 7 5.33 2.64 -4.53
C ALA A 7 6.35 2.34 -3.43
N ILE A 8 6.34 1.13 -2.89
CA ILE A 8 7.29 0.72 -1.87
C ILE A 8 8.72 0.71 -2.42
N SER A 9 8.90 0.16 -3.62
CA SER A 9 10.22 0.11 -4.27
C SER A 9 10.75 1.51 -4.55
N ARG A 10 9.89 2.40 -5.04
CA ARG A 10 10.26 3.78 -5.32
C ARG A 10 10.65 4.53 -4.04
N ALA A 11 9.92 4.31 -2.96
CA ALA A 11 10.24 4.92 -1.67
C ALA A 11 11.61 4.44 -1.19
N ALA A 12 11.91 3.15 -1.32
CA ALA A 12 13.21 2.60 -0.94
C ALA A 12 14.34 3.22 -1.76
N ALA A 13 14.12 3.42 -3.06
CA ALA A 13 15.10 4.06 -3.93
C ALA A 13 15.37 5.51 -3.51
N ASN A 14 14.40 6.15 -2.89
CA ASN A 14 14.54 7.52 -2.39
C ASN A 14 14.98 7.58 -0.93
N GLY A 15 15.46 6.46 -0.40
CA GLY A 15 16.01 6.42 0.96
C GLY A 15 14.99 6.15 2.06
N LYS A 16 13.74 5.86 1.71
CA LYS A 16 12.70 5.61 2.71
C LYS A 16 12.25 4.16 2.66
N LYS A 17 12.62 3.40 3.68
CA LYS A 17 12.23 1.98 3.78
C LYS A 17 10.80 1.87 4.32
N VAL A 18 9.94 1.23 3.53
CA VAL A 18 8.55 0.98 3.89
C VAL A 18 8.31 -0.52 3.86
N PHE A 19 7.76 -1.07 4.93
CA PHE A 19 7.49 -2.49 5.02
C PHE A 19 6.00 -2.76 4.92
N LYS A 20 5.64 -3.78 4.13
CA LYS A 20 4.24 -4.17 3.96
C LYS A 20 3.60 -4.53 5.30
N ARG A 21 4.36 -5.15 6.19
CA ARG A 21 3.92 -5.52 7.53
C ARG A 21 3.46 -4.29 8.32
N ASP A 22 4.23 -3.21 8.27
CA ASP A 22 3.90 -1.99 8.98
C ASP A 22 2.70 -1.28 8.37
N LEU A 23 2.60 -1.28 7.04
CA LEU A 23 1.43 -0.75 6.35
C LEU A 23 0.18 -1.52 6.77
N ALA A 24 0.28 -2.86 6.79
CA ALA A 24 -0.86 -3.70 7.14
C ALA A 24 -1.36 -3.44 8.56
N LYS A 25 -0.45 -3.19 9.49
CA LYS A 25 -0.84 -2.86 10.86
C LYS A 25 -1.62 -1.55 10.95
N GLN A 26 -1.26 -0.58 10.13
CA GLN A 26 -1.97 0.70 10.09
C GLN A 26 -3.30 0.59 9.36
N MET A 27 -3.35 -0.24 8.33
CA MET A 27 -4.54 -0.39 7.50
C MET A 27 -5.62 -1.26 8.16
N TRP A 28 -5.20 -2.28 8.90
CA TRP A 28 -6.12 -3.20 9.58
C TRP A 28 -5.71 -3.37 11.04
N PRO A 29 -5.84 -2.31 11.87
CA PRO A 29 -5.33 -2.36 13.24
C PRO A 29 -6.06 -3.35 14.15
N ASP A 30 -7.31 -3.68 13.82
CA ASP A 30 -8.11 -4.59 14.64
C ASP A 30 -8.00 -6.04 14.19
N SER A 31 -7.21 -6.32 13.15
CA SER A 31 -7.05 -7.67 12.62
C SER A 31 -5.83 -8.36 13.22
N THR A 32 -5.84 -9.69 13.22
CA THR A 32 -4.67 -10.46 13.63
C THR A 32 -3.55 -10.26 12.61
N GLU A 33 -2.32 -10.55 13.03
CA GLU A 33 -1.17 -10.44 12.14
C GLU A 33 -1.33 -11.30 10.90
N GLN A 34 -1.86 -12.51 11.06
CA GLN A 34 -2.10 -13.42 9.93
C GLN A 34 -3.13 -12.82 8.98
N ALA A 35 -4.22 -12.29 9.51
CA ALA A 35 -5.26 -11.66 8.68
C ALA A 35 -4.71 -10.44 7.94
N GLN A 36 -3.88 -9.65 8.60
CA GLN A 36 -3.22 -8.50 7.99
C GLN A 36 -2.37 -8.92 6.80
N GLN A 37 -1.60 -10.00 6.96
CA GLN A 37 -0.75 -10.52 5.91
C GLN A 37 -1.55 -11.01 4.72
N VAL A 38 -2.64 -11.75 4.98
CA VAL A 38 -3.52 -12.25 3.92
C VAL A 38 -4.16 -11.10 3.16
N ASN A 39 -4.66 -10.09 3.88
CA ASN A 39 -5.29 -8.93 3.27
C ASN A 39 -4.30 -8.13 2.42
N MET A 40 -3.10 -7.93 2.92
CA MET A 40 -2.07 -7.20 2.18
C MET A 40 -1.66 -7.94 0.91
N THR A 41 -1.51 -9.26 0.98
CA THR A 41 -1.18 -10.09 -0.19
C THR A 41 -2.27 -9.97 -1.26
N ALA A 42 -3.54 -10.05 -0.84
CA ALA A 42 -4.66 -9.92 -1.77
C ALA A 42 -4.69 -8.55 -2.44
N LEU A 43 -4.41 -7.50 -1.67
CA LEU A 43 -4.38 -6.15 -2.19
C LEU A 43 -3.25 -5.97 -3.21
N CYS A 44 -2.05 -6.49 -2.90
CA CYS A 44 -0.90 -6.39 -3.80
C CYS A 44 -1.09 -7.17 -5.09
N ARG A 45 -1.87 -8.23 -5.05
CA ARG A 45 -2.16 -9.04 -6.24
C ARG A 45 -3.34 -8.53 -7.05
N GLY A 46 -3.95 -7.43 -6.62
CA GLY A 46 -5.09 -6.85 -7.32
C GLY A 46 -6.37 -7.66 -7.20
N LYS A 47 -6.48 -8.51 -6.19
CA LYS A 47 -7.67 -9.34 -5.98
C LYS A 47 -8.80 -8.61 -5.26
N LYS A 48 -8.49 -7.49 -4.61
CA LYS A 48 -9.51 -6.67 -3.96
C LYS A 48 -10.05 -5.66 -4.98
N GLN A 49 -11.36 -5.69 -5.18
CA GLN A 49 -12.01 -4.81 -6.14
C GLN A 49 -12.21 -3.40 -5.60
N LYS A 50 -12.29 -3.26 -4.28
CA LYS A 50 -12.49 -1.97 -3.63
C LYS A 50 -11.32 -1.69 -2.69
N VAL A 51 -10.83 -0.46 -2.75
CA VAL A 51 -9.75 0.01 -1.89
C VAL A 51 -10.30 1.15 -1.05
N ALA A 52 -10.26 1.00 0.27
CA ALA A 52 -10.77 2.02 1.18
C ALA A 52 -9.91 3.28 1.11
N PRO A 53 -10.54 4.48 1.17
CA PRO A 53 -9.78 5.72 1.13
C PRO A 53 -8.72 5.83 2.22
N GLU A 54 -8.98 5.27 3.40
CA GLU A 54 -8.04 5.28 4.51
C GLU A 54 -6.75 4.54 4.15
N TRP A 55 -6.86 3.44 3.40
CA TRP A 55 -5.69 2.69 2.97
C TRP A 55 -4.84 3.49 2.01
N VAL A 56 -5.49 4.19 1.09
CA VAL A 56 -4.79 5.04 0.11
C VAL A 56 -4.02 6.15 0.84
N GLU A 57 -4.65 6.78 1.82
CA GLU A 57 -4.00 7.83 2.60
C GLU A 57 -2.75 7.31 3.33
N ILE A 58 -2.87 6.14 3.96
CA ILE A 58 -1.75 5.54 4.69
C ILE A 58 -0.60 5.25 3.74
N ILE A 59 -0.88 4.62 2.60
CA ILE A 59 0.15 4.26 1.63
C ILE A 59 0.80 5.51 1.04
N CYS A 60 0.02 6.51 0.67
CA CYS A 60 0.54 7.75 0.12
C CYS A 60 1.44 8.47 1.12
N LYS A 61 1.05 8.50 2.37
CA LYS A 61 1.83 9.15 3.43
C LYS A 61 3.15 8.42 3.66
N GLU A 62 3.11 7.09 3.75
CA GLU A 62 4.31 6.30 4.05
C GLU A 62 5.25 6.20 2.86
N CYS A 63 4.71 6.09 1.66
CA CYS A 63 5.52 5.95 0.44
C CYS A 63 5.81 7.29 -0.23
N GLU A 64 5.23 8.37 0.27
CA GLU A 64 5.39 9.72 -0.30
C GLU A 64 5.05 9.76 -1.79
N CYS A 65 3.89 9.18 -2.14
CA CYS A 65 3.41 9.17 -3.51
C CYS A 65 1.97 9.68 -3.56
N SER A 66 1.48 9.94 -4.78
CA SER A 66 0.12 10.39 -4.98
C SER A 66 -0.83 9.21 -5.15
N ALA A 67 -2.13 9.45 -4.90
CA ALA A 67 -3.16 8.47 -5.17
C ALA A 67 -3.21 8.13 -6.66
N ASP A 68 -3.03 9.11 -7.53
CA ASP A 68 -3.02 8.90 -8.97
C ASP A 68 -1.93 7.91 -9.37
N TYR A 69 -0.74 8.03 -8.78
CA TYR A 69 0.34 7.08 -9.04
C TYR A 69 -0.06 5.67 -8.61
N LEU A 70 -0.65 5.53 -7.42
CA LEU A 70 -1.07 4.22 -6.91
C LEU A 70 -2.08 3.54 -7.83
N PHE A 71 -3.00 4.30 -8.39
CA PHE A 71 -4.03 3.75 -9.28
C PHE A 71 -3.58 3.65 -10.74
N GLY A 72 -2.32 4.00 -11.02
CA GLY A 72 -1.79 3.90 -12.37
C GLY A 72 -2.25 5.00 -13.32
N LEU A 73 -2.75 6.11 -12.77
CA LEU A 73 -3.23 7.25 -13.57
C LEU A 73 -2.15 8.28 -13.85
N SER A 74 -1.02 8.20 -13.16
CA SER A 74 0.10 9.13 -13.29
C SER A 74 1.41 8.37 -13.17
N GLU A 75 2.43 8.84 -13.87
CA GLU A 75 3.77 8.23 -13.83
C GLU A 75 4.73 8.94 -12.88
N GLU A 76 4.31 9.94 -12.18
CA GLU A 76 5.17 10.84 -11.37
C GLU A 76 6.30 10.18 -10.60
#